data_ef36a1916206de24f34863328fc0eecd
#
_entry.id   ef36a1916206de24f34863328fc0eecd
#
_cell.length_a   1.000
_cell.length_b   1.000
_cell.length_c   1.000
_cell.angle_alpha   90.00
_cell.angle_beta   90.00
_cell.angle_gamma   90.00
#
_symmetry.space_group_name_H-M   'P 1'
#
loop_
_entity.id
_entity.type
_entity.pdbx_description
1 polymer ?
#
loop_
_entity_poly.entity_id
_entity_poly.type
_entity_poly.pdbx_seq_one_letter_code
_entity_poly.pdbx_strand_id
1 'polypeptide(L)'
;MASRIVRQESSDPTTVHAAIYARVSTLNGSQDPSMQTRELEEYCQRRGWQIHDIYVDNGVSGKKDSRPQLNRMMQDAHERRFSVVVVWRFDRFARSVSHLLRALETFNALGVQFVSLSEQVDTSTPTGRMVFTVLGAVAELERNLIVERVRAGLRHARAKGKRLGRPKMYVDAAQIAALRAAGHSWRTIARKSGVSVGTVFATAQRGHVPNPASTPIAAGD
;
A
#
# COMPACT_ATOMS: atom_id res chain seq x y z
N MET A 1 48.50 11.21 7.81
CA MET A 1 47.71 10.46 8.84
C MET A 1 46.60 11.37 9.33
N ALA A 2 45.38 11.22 8.82
CA ALA A 2 44.22 12.04 9.21
C ALA A 2 43.40 11.23 10.20
N SER A 3 43.38 11.65 11.45
CA SER A 3 42.60 11.06 12.54
C SER A 3 41.10 11.26 12.28
N ARG A 4 40.44 10.17 12.05
CA ARG A 4 38.96 10.06 11.94
C ARG A 4 38.38 10.19 13.36
N ILE A 5 37.89 11.40 13.70
CA ILE A 5 37.18 11.63 14.95
C ILE A 5 35.82 10.87 14.82
N VAL A 6 35.77 9.71 15.43
CA VAL A 6 34.48 9.01 15.70
C VAL A 6 33.82 9.81 16.80
N ARG A 7 32.78 10.60 16.44
CA ARG A 7 31.86 11.14 17.43
C ARG A 7 31.10 9.97 18.04
N GLN A 8 31.48 9.54 19.23
CA GLN A 8 30.62 8.78 20.12
C GLN A 8 29.50 9.71 20.58
N GLU A 9 28.32 9.54 19.99
CA GLU A 9 27.09 10.10 20.54
C GLU A 9 26.79 9.35 21.84
N SER A 10 27.09 10.01 22.97
CA SER A 10 26.61 9.61 24.28
C SER A 10 25.09 9.82 24.29
N SER A 11 24.34 8.74 24.09
CA SER A 11 22.88 8.73 24.25
C SER A 11 22.55 8.87 25.74
N ASP A 12 22.31 10.10 26.16
CA ASP A 12 21.68 10.38 27.45
C ASP A 12 20.26 9.78 27.39
N PRO A 13 19.87 8.84 28.29
CA PRO A 13 18.60 8.11 28.20
C PRO A 13 17.36 8.99 28.35
N THR A 14 17.54 10.27 28.65
CA THR A 14 16.47 11.27 28.81
C THR A 14 16.21 12.12 27.56
N THR A 15 17.08 12.06 26.54
CA THR A 15 16.96 12.92 25.36
C THR A 15 15.96 12.33 24.34
N VAL A 16 14.85 13.03 24.14
CA VAL A 16 13.85 12.67 23.11
C VAL A 16 14.38 13.09 21.74
N HIS A 17 14.54 12.11 20.83
CA HIS A 17 14.91 12.38 19.44
C HIS A 17 13.65 12.52 18.58
N ALA A 18 13.56 13.64 17.84
CA ALA A 18 12.42 13.98 16.99
C ALA A 18 12.77 13.86 15.49
N ALA A 19 11.89 13.27 14.71
CA ALA A 19 11.91 13.34 13.25
C ALA A 19 10.88 14.37 12.79
N ILE A 20 11.28 15.29 11.91
CA ILE A 20 10.37 16.26 11.30
C ILE A 20 10.03 15.77 9.90
N TYR A 21 8.73 15.71 9.57
CA TYR A 21 8.30 15.43 8.21
C TYR A 21 7.49 16.60 7.64
N ALA A 22 7.89 17.06 6.46
CA ALA A 22 7.20 18.09 5.70
C ALA A 22 6.95 17.65 4.25
N ARG A 23 5.82 18.08 3.70
CA ARG A 23 5.50 17.91 2.28
C ARG A 23 5.19 19.24 1.63
N VAL A 24 5.95 19.58 0.61
CA VAL A 24 5.83 20.82 -0.14
C VAL A 24 5.06 20.58 -1.43
N SER A 25 4.05 21.42 -1.72
CA SER A 25 3.38 21.42 -3.02
C SER A 25 3.97 22.54 -3.89
N THR A 26 4.50 22.20 -5.07
CA THR A 26 5.06 23.15 -6.04
C THR A 26 4.01 24.03 -6.72
N LEU A 27 2.71 23.79 -6.53
CA LEU A 27 1.62 24.43 -7.27
C LEU A 27 1.00 25.66 -6.58
N ASN A 28 1.25 25.88 -5.30
CA ASN A 28 0.71 27.05 -4.60
C ASN A 28 1.87 27.82 -3.96
N GLY A 29 2.37 28.82 -4.66
CA GLY A 29 3.43 29.73 -4.21
C GLY A 29 3.08 30.63 -3.01
N SER A 30 2.09 30.25 -2.17
CA SER A 30 1.62 31.05 -1.04
C SER A 30 2.08 30.59 0.35
N GLN A 31 2.75 29.46 0.46
CA GLN A 31 3.36 29.04 1.73
C GLN A 31 4.77 28.55 1.46
N ASP A 32 5.74 29.33 1.93
CA ASP A 32 7.15 28.97 1.89
C ASP A 32 7.37 27.70 2.72
N PRO A 33 7.91 26.63 2.11
CA PRO A 33 8.26 25.39 2.83
C PRO A 33 9.14 25.62 4.02
N SER A 34 10.01 26.61 3.93
CA SER A 34 10.96 26.98 4.99
C SER A 34 10.25 27.48 6.24
N MET A 35 9.08 28.15 6.11
CA MET A 35 8.30 28.60 7.26
C MET A 35 7.72 27.44 8.06
N GLN A 36 7.12 26.44 7.37
CA GLN A 36 6.56 25.28 8.04
C GLN A 36 7.65 24.47 8.76
N THR A 37 8.76 24.23 8.10
CA THR A 37 9.89 23.50 8.69
C THR A 37 10.42 24.24 9.91
N ARG A 38 10.58 25.56 9.81
CA ARG A 38 11.06 26.40 10.92
C ARG A 38 10.13 26.35 12.13
N GLU A 39 8.81 26.42 11.93
CA GLU A 39 7.85 26.32 13.04
C GLU A 39 7.92 24.94 13.75
N LEU A 40 8.15 23.87 12.98
CA LEU A 40 8.35 22.51 13.52
C LEU A 40 9.66 22.42 14.32
N GLU A 41 10.73 23.04 13.82
CA GLU A 41 12.02 23.12 14.53
C GLU A 41 11.89 23.90 15.82
N GLU A 42 11.25 25.07 15.79
CA GLU A 42 11.01 25.90 16.96
C GLU A 42 10.13 25.16 18.00
N TYR A 43 9.16 24.34 17.54
CA TYR A 43 8.37 23.49 18.43
C TYR A 43 9.24 22.43 19.11
N CYS A 44 10.09 21.73 18.37
CA CYS A 44 11.02 20.75 18.93
C CYS A 44 11.96 21.38 19.95
N GLN A 45 12.50 22.58 19.65
CA GLN A 45 13.37 23.32 20.56
C GLN A 45 12.64 23.70 21.86
N ARG A 46 11.41 24.20 21.78
CA ARG A 46 10.60 24.54 22.97
C ARG A 46 10.29 23.33 23.85
N ARG A 47 10.21 22.13 23.24
CA ARG A 47 10.00 20.85 23.93
C ARG A 47 11.30 20.25 24.48
N GLY A 48 12.46 20.87 24.20
CA GLY A 48 13.76 20.30 24.56
C GLY A 48 14.11 19.02 23.79
N TRP A 49 13.53 18.82 22.62
CA TRP A 49 13.77 17.65 21.78
C TRP A 49 14.92 17.86 20.85
N GLN A 50 15.74 16.84 20.69
CA GLN A 50 16.84 16.85 19.73
C GLN A 50 16.32 16.38 18.37
N ILE A 51 16.53 17.18 17.31
CA ILE A 51 16.10 16.82 15.96
C ILE A 51 17.09 15.80 15.41
N HIS A 52 16.59 14.59 15.10
CA HIS A 52 17.35 13.52 14.45
C HIS A 52 17.57 13.85 12.98
N ASP A 53 16.49 14.11 12.24
CA ASP A 53 16.55 14.47 10.81
C ASP A 53 15.26 15.17 10.37
N ILE A 54 15.34 15.88 9.23
CA ILE A 54 14.23 16.58 8.59
C ILE A 54 13.97 15.95 7.23
N TYR A 55 12.80 15.32 7.09
CA TYR A 55 12.39 14.59 5.90
C TYR A 55 11.44 15.46 5.07
N VAL A 56 11.88 15.92 3.89
CA VAL A 56 11.10 16.80 3.04
C VAL A 56 10.81 16.12 1.71
N ASP A 57 9.53 15.84 1.44
CA ASP A 57 9.08 15.37 0.14
C ASP A 57 8.51 16.54 -0.70
N ASN A 58 9.05 16.73 -1.89
CA ASN A 58 8.54 17.69 -2.86
C ASN A 58 7.36 17.05 -3.60
N GLY A 59 6.14 17.59 -3.41
CA GLY A 59 4.96 17.16 -4.12
C GLY A 59 5.01 17.54 -5.57
N VAL A 60 5.35 16.61 -6.46
CA VAL A 60 5.20 16.78 -7.90
C VAL A 60 3.75 16.48 -8.28
N SER A 61 3.07 17.39 -8.97
CA SER A 61 1.75 17.16 -9.56
C SER A 61 1.88 16.12 -10.67
N GLY A 62 1.39 14.91 -10.45
CA GLY A 62 1.38 13.86 -11.46
C GLY A 62 1.21 12.45 -10.88
N LYS A 63 0.89 11.48 -11.76
CA LYS A 63 0.50 10.10 -11.45
C LYS A 63 1.50 9.25 -10.63
N LYS A 64 2.72 9.75 -10.37
CA LYS A 64 3.73 9.11 -9.51
C LYS A 64 4.12 10.07 -8.40
N ASP A 65 3.28 10.18 -7.40
CA ASP A 65 3.61 10.84 -6.16
C ASP A 65 4.49 9.90 -5.31
N SER A 66 5.75 9.83 -5.67
CA SER A 66 6.77 9.11 -4.90
C SER A 66 7.11 9.93 -3.66
N ARG A 67 7.14 9.28 -2.49
CA ARG A 67 7.52 9.90 -1.21
C ARG A 67 8.76 9.21 -0.65
N PRO A 68 9.93 9.43 -1.26
CA PRO A 68 11.14 8.77 -0.83
C PRO A 68 11.54 9.13 0.60
N GLN A 69 11.31 10.38 1.01
CA GLN A 69 11.66 10.82 2.35
C GLN A 69 10.70 10.26 3.42
N LEU A 70 9.39 10.13 3.12
CA LEU A 70 8.47 9.42 4.00
C LEU A 70 8.90 7.94 4.18
N ASN A 71 9.26 7.27 3.09
CA ASN A 71 9.71 5.88 3.16
C ASN A 71 11.01 5.75 3.98
N ARG A 72 11.96 6.67 3.79
CA ARG A 72 13.19 6.73 4.58
C ARG A 72 12.89 6.95 6.06
N MET A 73 12.01 7.90 6.39
CA MET A 73 11.60 8.15 7.76
C MET A 73 10.95 6.91 8.39
N MET A 74 10.08 6.20 7.65
CA MET A 74 9.48 4.95 8.16
C MET A 74 10.54 3.86 8.42
N GLN A 75 11.56 3.77 7.58
CA GLN A 75 12.70 2.86 7.82
C GLN A 75 13.47 3.26 9.07
N ASP A 76 13.81 4.54 9.23
CA ASP A 76 14.52 5.05 10.41
C ASP A 76 13.70 4.87 11.69
N ALA A 77 12.36 4.91 11.61
CA ALA A 77 11.45 4.55 12.70
C ALA A 77 11.59 3.06 13.09
N HIS A 78 11.64 2.16 12.12
CA HIS A 78 11.89 0.73 12.38
C HIS A 78 13.26 0.48 13.01
N GLU A 79 14.26 1.30 12.67
CA GLU A 79 15.59 1.27 13.26
C GLU A 79 15.66 2.00 14.62
N ARG A 80 14.54 2.56 15.10
CA ARG A 80 14.41 3.28 16.36
C ARG A 80 15.36 4.47 16.51
N ARG A 81 15.62 5.17 15.40
CA ARG A 81 16.52 6.33 15.39
C ARG A 81 15.92 7.56 16.06
N PHE A 82 14.61 7.59 16.23
CA PHE A 82 13.87 8.64 16.92
C PHE A 82 12.67 8.06 17.65
N SER A 83 12.14 8.82 18.60
CA SER A 83 11.00 8.43 19.46
C SER A 83 9.74 9.25 19.19
N VAL A 84 9.81 10.32 18.38
CA VAL A 84 8.67 11.16 18.04
C VAL A 84 8.76 11.65 16.59
N VAL A 85 7.61 11.65 15.89
CA VAL A 85 7.45 12.28 14.56
C VAL A 85 6.62 13.54 14.73
N VAL A 86 7.10 14.64 14.17
CA VAL A 86 6.43 15.95 14.21
C VAL A 86 6.07 16.37 12.79
N VAL A 87 4.80 16.73 12.58
CA VAL A 87 4.29 17.19 11.29
C VAL A 87 3.50 18.50 11.45
N TRP A 88 3.40 19.26 10.37
CA TRP A 88 2.59 20.47 10.39
C TRP A 88 1.09 20.16 10.44
N ARG A 89 0.61 19.27 9.53
CA ARG A 89 -0.81 18.89 9.38
C ARG A 89 -0.93 17.45 8.91
N PHE A 90 -2.06 16.81 9.24
CA PHE A 90 -2.37 15.46 8.82
C PHE A 90 -2.39 15.29 7.30
N ASP A 91 -2.95 16.26 6.57
CA ASP A 91 -3.04 16.21 5.10
C ASP A 91 -1.69 16.40 4.39
N ARG A 92 -0.68 16.93 5.08
CA ARG A 92 0.69 16.96 4.60
C ARG A 92 1.39 15.62 4.80
N PHE A 93 1.05 14.93 5.86
CA PHE A 93 1.60 13.60 6.17
C PHE A 93 0.87 12.48 5.41
N ALA A 94 -0.44 12.43 5.45
CA ALA A 94 -1.25 11.36 4.88
C ALA A 94 -2.14 11.86 3.74
N ARG A 95 -2.43 10.98 2.77
CA ARG A 95 -3.33 11.26 1.63
C ARG A 95 -4.78 10.89 1.93
N SER A 96 -5.00 10.10 2.94
CA SER A 96 -6.31 9.65 3.39
C SER A 96 -6.26 9.33 4.87
N VAL A 97 -7.42 9.32 5.51
CA VAL A 97 -7.55 8.91 6.91
C VAL A 97 -7.03 7.48 7.10
N SER A 98 -7.35 6.58 6.19
CA SER A 98 -6.85 5.18 6.26
C SER A 98 -5.32 5.07 6.15
N HIS A 99 -4.65 5.97 5.40
CA HIS A 99 -3.19 6.01 5.34
C HIS A 99 -2.60 6.57 6.63
N LEU A 100 -3.21 7.64 7.19
CA LEU A 100 -2.81 8.21 8.48
C LEU A 100 -2.87 7.14 9.58
N LEU A 101 -4.00 6.46 9.71
CA LEU A 101 -4.21 5.46 10.75
C LEU A 101 -3.21 4.30 10.68
N ARG A 102 -2.93 3.78 9.48
CA ARG A 102 -1.92 2.72 9.30
C ARG A 102 -0.53 3.16 9.73
N ALA A 103 -0.15 4.40 9.40
CA ALA A 103 1.14 4.92 9.83
C ALA A 103 1.21 5.08 11.34
N LEU A 104 0.13 5.55 11.96
CA LEU A 104 0.04 5.72 13.41
C LEU A 104 0.00 4.39 14.17
N GLU A 105 -0.67 3.37 13.63
CA GLU A 105 -0.59 2.00 14.16
C GLU A 105 0.85 1.48 14.13
N THR A 106 1.56 1.74 13.02
CA THR A 106 2.98 1.38 12.91
C THR A 106 3.83 2.12 13.93
N PHE A 107 3.65 3.44 14.06
CA PHE A 107 4.39 4.23 15.07
C PHE A 107 4.08 3.76 16.49
N ASN A 108 2.84 3.50 16.82
CA ASN A 108 2.45 2.98 18.12
C ASN A 108 3.10 1.62 18.42
N ALA A 109 3.12 0.71 17.44
CA ALA A 109 3.78 -0.60 17.57
C ALA A 109 5.31 -0.47 17.77
N LEU A 110 5.93 0.57 17.19
CA LEU A 110 7.35 0.87 17.34
C LEU A 110 7.67 1.69 18.60
N GLY A 111 6.65 2.16 19.33
CA GLY A 111 6.82 3.07 20.47
C GLY A 111 7.16 4.51 20.07
N VAL A 112 6.92 4.89 18.80
CA VAL A 112 7.13 6.24 18.28
C VAL A 112 5.88 7.07 18.48
N GLN A 113 6.01 8.23 19.07
CA GLN A 113 4.94 9.21 19.27
C GLN A 113 4.72 10.02 18.00
N PHE A 114 3.53 10.58 17.83
CA PHE A 114 3.20 11.41 16.70
C PHE A 114 2.56 12.72 17.14
N VAL A 115 3.05 13.84 16.60
CA VAL A 115 2.56 15.18 16.90
C VAL A 115 2.19 15.91 15.62
N SER A 116 1.00 16.48 15.59
CA SER A 116 0.55 17.40 14.54
C SER A 116 0.28 18.78 15.14
N LEU A 117 0.99 19.81 14.62
CA LEU A 117 0.92 21.14 15.20
C LEU A 117 -0.42 21.81 14.93
N SER A 118 -0.86 21.83 13.69
CA SER A 118 -2.07 22.56 13.28
C SER A 118 -3.34 22.01 13.93
N GLU A 119 -3.45 20.69 14.06
CA GLU A 119 -4.57 20.03 14.73
C GLU A 119 -4.39 19.93 16.24
N GLN A 120 -3.24 20.36 16.78
CA GLN A 120 -2.90 20.29 18.21
C GLN A 120 -3.07 18.87 18.80
N VAL A 121 -2.70 17.86 18.03
CA VAL A 121 -2.80 16.46 18.43
C VAL A 121 -1.41 15.93 18.78
N ASP A 122 -1.27 15.38 19.97
CA ASP A 122 -0.05 14.78 20.49
C ASP A 122 -0.39 13.40 21.08
N THR A 123 0.07 12.33 20.42
CA THR A 123 -0.22 10.94 20.87
C THR A 123 0.48 10.55 22.16
N SER A 124 1.41 11.36 22.66
CA SER A 124 1.98 11.16 23.98
C SER A 124 0.94 11.42 25.08
N THR A 125 -0.06 12.27 24.80
CA THR A 125 -1.11 12.65 25.75
C THR A 125 -2.30 11.69 25.69
N PRO A 126 -3.04 11.51 26.81
CA PRO A 126 -4.27 10.72 26.82
C PRO A 126 -5.31 11.24 25.82
N THR A 127 -5.48 12.56 25.73
CA THR A 127 -6.40 13.23 24.79
C THR A 127 -6.03 12.94 23.34
N GLY A 128 -4.74 13.06 22.97
CA GLY A 128 -4.28 12.75 21.63
C GLY A 128 -4.53 11.29 21.26
N ARG A 129 -4.27 10.35 22.16
CA ARG A 129 -4.59 8.93 21.95
C ARG A 129 -6.09 8.69 21.77
N MET A 130 -6.94 9.37 22.54
CA MET A 130 -8.40 9.30 22.40
C MET A 130 -8.85 9.78 21.02
N VAL A 131 -8.33 10.91 20.53
CA VAL A 131 -8.64 11.44 19.19
C VAL A 131 -8.31 10.39 18.11
N PHE A 132 -7.17 9.71 18.21
CA PHE A 132 -6.82 8.66 17.25
C PHE A 132 -7.72 7.44 17.31
N THR A 133 -8.12 7.03 18.49
CA THR A 133 -9.09 5.93 18.66
C THR A 133 -10.40 6.26 17.97
N VAL A 134 -10.90 7.49 18.14
CA VAL A 134 -12.14 7.94 17.47
C VAL A 134 -11.96 8.00 15.95
N LEU A 135 -10.85 8.56 15.46
CA LEU A 135 -10.56 8.59 14.02
C LEU A 135 -10.47 7.19 13.44
N GLY A 136 -9.88 6.24 14.16
CA GLY A 136 -9.82 4.82 13.78
C GLY A 136 -11.20 4.21 13.63
N ALA A 137 -12.07 4.40 14.61
CA ALA A 137 -13.44 3.91 14.58
C ALA A 137 -14.26 4.50 13.40
N VAL A 138 -14.10 5.80 13.13
CA VAL A 138 -14.76 6.47 12.00
C VAL A 138 -14.29 5.90 10.66
N ALA A 139 -12.98 5.70 10.48
CA ALA A 139 -12.44 5.15 9.24
C ALA A 139 -12.87 3.69 9.03
N GLU A 140 -12.97 2.89 10.08
CA GLU A 140 -13.50 1.54 10.00
C GLU A 140 -14.98 1.54 9.60
N LEU A 141 -15.78 2.43 10.18
CA LEU A 141 -17.18 2.62 9.81
C LEU A 141 -17.32 3.00 8.32
N GLU A 142 -16.56 3.99 7.85
CA GLU A 142 -16.55 4.38 6.43
C GLU A 142 -16.22 3.19 5.50
N ARG A 143 -15.19 2.43 5.86
CA ARG A 143 -14.80 1.23 5.10
C ARG A 143 -15.93 0.20 5.04
N ASN A 144 -16.59 -0.07 6.17
CA ASN A 144 -17.69 -1.01 6.25
C ASN A 144 -18.89 -0.56 5.38
N LEU A 145 -19.23 0.73 5.43
CA LEU A 145 -20.28 1.30 4.57
C LEU A 145 -19.96 1.19 3.08
N ILE A 146 -18.69 1.39 2.69
CA ILE A 146 -18.26 1.19 1.29
C ILE A 146 -18.42 -0.27 0.88
N VAL A 147 -17.97 -1.20 1.72
CA VAL A 147 -18.11 -2.66 1.46
C VAL A 147 -19.59 -3.06 1.32
N GLU A 148 -20.45 -2.55 2.18
CA GLU A 148 -21.90 -2.80 2.09
C GLU A 148 -22.50 -2.29 0.78
N ARG A 149 -22.17 -1.06 0.38
CA ARG A 149 -22.64 -0.48 -0.90
C ARG A 149 -22.16 -1.31 -2.09
N VAL A 150 -20.89 -1.72 -2.10
CA VAL A 150 -20.35 -2.58 -3.17
C VAL A 150 -21.08 -3.92 -3.20
N ARG A 151 -21.27 -4.58 -2.05
CA ARG A 151 -22.01 -5.85 -1.97
C ARG A 151 -23.46 -5.71 -2.44
N ALA A 152 -24.14 -4.63 -2.05
CA ALA A 152 -25.49 -4.33 -2.51
C ALA A 152 -25.53 -4.10 -4.03
N GLY A 153 -24.59 -3.33 -4.58
CA GLY A 153 -24.47 -3.12 -6.03
C GLY A 153 -24.22 -4.42 -6.81
N LEU A 154 -23.35 -5.31 -6.28
CA LEU A 154 -23.10 -6.62 -6.89
C LEU A 154 -24.33 -7.53 -6.85
N ARG A 155 -25.08 -7.56 -5.73
CA ARG A 155 -26.35 -8.30 -5.65
C ARG A 155 -27.36 -7.79 -6.68
N HIS A 156 -27.53 -6.48 -6.78
CA HIS A 156 -28.42 -5.86 -7.76
C HIS A 156 -28.02 -6.17 -9.21
N ALA A 157 -26.73 -6.09 -9.53
CA ALA A 157 -26.24 -6.45 -10.85
C ALA A 157 -26.48 -7.92 -11.21
N ARG A 158 -26.30 -8.84 -10.23
CA ARG A 158 -26.64 -10.27 -10.41
C ARG A 158 -28.13 -10.47 -10.61
N ALA A 159 -28.98 -9.80 -9.84
CA ALA A 159 -30.44 -9.87 -9.99
C ALA A 159 -30.93 -9.38 -11.37
N LYS A 160 -30.20 -8.42 -11.96
CA LYS A 160 -30.41 -7.95 -13.35
C LYS A 160 -29.77 -8.86 -14.42
N GLY A 161 -29.30 -10.05 -14.06
CA GLY A 161 -28.70 -10.99 -15.01
C GLY A 161 -27.29 -10.58 -15.50
N LYS A 162 -26.70 -9.51 -14.96
CA LYS A 162 -25.35 -9.11 -15.35
C LYS A 162 -24.31 -10.14 -14.89
N ARG A 163 -23.51 -10.62 -15.82
CA ARG A 163 -22.40 -11.52 -15.52
C ARG A 163 -21.27 -10.72 -14.88
N LEU A 164 -20.91 -11.11 -13.66
CA LEU A 164 -19.82 -10.49 -12.91
C LEU A 164 -18.55 -11.30 -13.03
N GLY A 165 -17.41 -10.63 -12.92
CA GLY A 165 -16.09 -11.22 -12.99
C GLY A 165 -15.40 -11.03 -14.35
N ARG A 166 -14.23 -11.67 -14.51
CA ARG A 166 -13.47 -11.60 -15.75
C ARG A 166 -14.27 -12.24 -16.89
N PRO A 167 -14.40 -11.59 -18.05
CA PRO A 167 -15.03 -12.18 -19.22
C PRO A 167 -14.39 -13.54 -19.54
N LYS A 168 -15.23 -14.53 -19.83
CA LYS A 168 -14.70 -15.82 -20.28
C LYS A 168 -14.11 -15.65 -21.65
N MET A 169 -12.86 -16.10 -21.83
CA MET A 169 -12.25 -16.19 -23.14
C MET A 169 -12.96 -17.31 -23.93
N TYR A 170 -13.45 -16.98 -25.10
CA TYR A 170 -14.03 -17.98 -26.01
C TYR A 170 -12.89 -18.77 -26.64
N VAL A 171 -12.95 -20.09 -26.53
CA VAL A 171 -12.03 -21.01 -27.19
C VAL A 171 -12.88 -22.08 -27.86
N ASP A 172 -12.66 -22.27 -29.14
CA ASP A 172 -13.42 -23.25 -29.94
C ASP A 172 -13.02 -24.68 -29.57
N ALA A 173 -13.98 -25.44 -29.04
CA ALA A 173 -13.77 -26.83 -28.66
C ALA A 173 -13.49 -27.73 -29.89
N ALA A 174 -14.10 -27.42 -31.03
CA ALA A 174 -13.87 -28.18 -32.26
C ALA A 174 -12.45 -27.99 -32.78
N GLN A 175 -11.92 -26.77 -32.69
CA GLN A 175 -10.53 -26.49 -33.04
C GLN A 175 -9.55 -27.22 -32.12
N ILE A 176 -9.85 -27.28 -30.82
CA ILE A 176 -9.04 -28.03 -29.85
C ILE A 176 -9.05 -29.52 -30.22
N ALA A 177 -10.24 -30.07 -30.54
CA ALA A 177 -10.39 -31.48 -30.93
C ALA A 177 -9.57 -31.82 -32.18
N ALA A 178 -9.66 -30.99 -33.20
CA ALA A 178 -8.90 -31.17 -34.47
C ALA A 178 -7.38 -31.17 -34.21
N LEU A 179 -6.90 -30.21 -33.38
CA LEU A 179 -5.48 -30.12 -33.02
C LEU A 179 -5.01 -31.33 -32.20
N ARG A 180 -5.88 -31.88 -31.33
CA ARG A 180 -5.59 -33.11 -30.58
C ARG A 180 -5.52 -34.33 -31.49
N ALA A 181 -6.48 -34.46 -32.40
CA ALA A 181 -6.48 -35.54 -33.41
C ALA A 181 -5.25 -35.49 -34.30
N ALA A 182 -4.72 -34.29 -34.59
CA ALA A 182 -3.45 -34.08 -35.30
C ALA A 182 -2.20 -34.35 -34.45
N GLY A 183 -2.34 -34.86 -33.20
CA GLY A 183 -1.23 -35.27 -32.34
C GLY A 183 -0.58 -34.13 -31.53
N HIS A 184 -1.12 -32.91 -31.58
CA HIS A 184 -0.54 -31.80 -30.81
C HIS A 184 -0.72 -31.97 -29.30
N SER A 185 0.34 -31.63 -28.54
CA SER A 185 0.29 -31.62 -27.07
C SER A 185 -0.59 -30.48 -26.55
N TRP A 186 -1.13 -30.62 -25.34
CA TRP A 186 -1.91 -29.57 -24.68
C TRP A 186 -1.17 -28.22 -24.57
N ARG A 187 0.16 -28.26 -24.35
CA ARG A 187 1.00 -27.06 -24.32
C ARG A 187 1.11 -26.40 -25.70
N THR A 188 1.22 -27.20 -26.77
CA THR A 188 1.27 -26.69 -28.15
C THR A 188 -0.05 -26.05 -28.54
N ILE A 189 -1.18 -26.68 -28.18
CA ILE A 189 -2.54 -26.16 -28.42
C ILE A 189 -2.73 -24.85 -27.70
N ALA A 190 -2.38 -24.78 -26.41
CA ALA A 190 -2.47 -23.58 -25.58
C ALA A 190 -1.69 -22.41 -26.22
N ARG A 191 -0.46 -22.65 -26.67
CA ARG A 191 0.35 -21.65 -27.35
C ARG A 191 -0.27 -21.19 -28.68
N LYS A 192 -0.80 -22.10 -29.48
CA LYS A 192 -1.48 -21.78 -30.78
C LYS A 192 -2.78 -20.98 -30.54
N SER A 193 -3.52 -21.29 -29.49
CA SER A 193 -4.81 -20.64 -29.15
C SER A 193 -4.66 -19.38 -28.30
N GLY A 194 -3.44 -19.00 -27.88
CA GLY A 194 -3.19 -17.81 -27.04
C GLY A 194 -3.79 -17.88 -25.65
N VAL A 195 -4.04 -19.09 -25.10
CA VAL A 195 -4.67 -19.30 -23.80
C VAL A 195 -3.84 -20.20 -22.90
N SER A 196 -4.19 -20.26 -21.62
CA SER A 196 -3.51 -21.16 -20.69
C SER A 196 -3.85 -22.63 -20.98
N VAL A 197 -2.93 -23.53 -20.63
CA VAL A 197 -3.14 -25.00 -20.76
C VAL A 197 -4.40 -25.44 -19.99
N GLY A 198 -4.62 -24.87 -18.80
CA GLY A 198 -5.82 -25.16 -18.00
C GLY A 198 -7.12 -24.75 -18.71
N THR A 199 -7.11 -23.64 -19.46
CA THR A 199 -8.27 -23.21 -20.26
C THR A 199 -8.56 -24.18 -21.41
N VAL A 200 -7.51 -24.60 -22.13
CA VAL A 200 -7.64 -25.60 -23.21
C VAL A 200 -8.21 -26.91 -22.69
N PHE A 201 -7.65 -27.40 -21.59
CA PHE A 201 -8.07 -28.67 -20.98
C PHE A 201 -9.53 -28.60 -20.46
N ALA A 202 -9.90 -27.51 -19.77
CA ALA A 202 -11.27 -27.32 -19.30
C ALA A 202 -12.29 -27.18 -20.46
N THR A 203 -11.88 -26.60 -21.60
CA THR A 203 -12.73 -26.51 -22.79
C THR A 203 -12.88 -27.88 -23.47
N ALA A 204 -11.79 -28.64 -23.57
CA ALA A 204 -11.81 -29.99 -24.10
C ALA A 204 -12.72 -30.93 -23.30
N GLN A 205 -12.67 -30.87 -21.96
CA GLN A 205 -13.56 -31.65 -21.09
C GLN A 205 -15.03 -31.32 -21.28
N ARG A 206 -15.36 -30.04 -21.46
CA ARG A 206 -16.75 -29.60 -21.69
C ARG A 206 -17.27 -30.00 -23.08
N GLY A 207 -16.40 -30.04 -24.07
CA GLY A 207 -16.71 -30.44 -25.44
C GLY A 207 -16.59 -31.94 -25.68
N HIS A 208 -16.34 -32.76 -24.66
CA HIS A 208 -16.12 -34.22 -24.73
C HIS A 208 -15.09 -34.60 -25.81
N VAL A 209 -13.95 -33.91 -25.84
CA VAL A 209 -12.84 -34.21 -26.79
C VAL A 209 -12.09 -35.45 -26.27
N PRO A 210 -12.11 -36.59 -26.99
CA PRO A 210 -11.42 -37.82 -26.55
C PRO A 210 -9.92 -37.60 -26.40
N ASN A 211 -9.33 -38.20 -25.38
CA ASN A 211 -7.87 -38.23 -25.25
C ASN A 211 -7.32 -39.35 -26.14
N PRO A 212 -6.52 -39.05 -27.17
CA PRO A 212 -5.99 -40.08 -28.06
C PRO A 212 -5.09 -41.12 -27.38
N ALA A 213 -4.61 -40.82 -26.13
CA ALA A 213 -3.82 -41.76 -25.34
C ALA A 213 -4.65 -42.82 -24.59
N SER A 214 -6.00 -42.75 -24.62
CA SER A 214 -6.90 -43.67 -23.95
C SER A 214 -7.55 -44.70 -24.90
N THR A 215 -7.14 -44.76 -26.16
CA THR A 215 -7.59 -45.85 -27.05
C THR A 215 -6.84 -47.11 -26.68
N PRO A 216 -7.51 -48.19 -26.20
CA PRO A 216 -6.83 -49.46 -25.93
C PRO A 216 -6.25 -49.97 -27.24
N ILE A 217 -4.97 -50.34 -27.25
CA ILE A 217 -4.34 -51.10 -28.34
C ILE A 217 -5.16 -52.38 -28.44
N ALA A 218 -5.92 -52.51 -29.51
CA ALA A 218 -6.57 -53.78 -29.81
C ALA A 218 -5.50 -54.86 -29.87
N ALA A 219 -5.58 -55.85 -28.96
CA ALA A 219 -4.78 -57.04 -29.03
C ALA A 219 -5.10 -57.71 -30.37
N GLY A 220 -4.12 -57.64 -31.26
CA GLY A 220 -4.19 -58.40 -32.49
C GLY A 220 -4.02 -59.90 -32.21
N ASP A 221 -4.90 -60.66 -32.79
CA ASP A 221 -4.77 -62.12 -32.92
C ASP A 221 -3.53 -62.53 -33.72
#